data_d7febe386e7996ee585f233b381d9bb1
#
_entry.id   d7febe386e7996ee585f233b381d9bb1
#
_cell.length_a   1.000
_cell.length_b   1.000
_cell.length_c   1.000
_cell.angle_alpha   90.00
_cell.angle_beta   90.00
_cell.angle_gamma   90.00
#
_symmetry.space_group_name_H-M   'P 1'
#
loop_
_entity.id
_entity.type
_entity.pdbx_description
1 polymer ?
#
loop_
_entity_poly.entity_id
_entity_poly.type
_entity_poly.pdbx_seq_one_letter_code
_entity_poly.pdbx_strand_id
1 'polypeptide(L)'
;GTDTYVDVVEGMQFDRGYLSPYFVTDSEKMEADLETPYILLYDKKISSMKDLLPVLEPVAQTGKPLLVIAEDVDGEALATLVVNKLRGSLKIAAVKAPGFGDRRKAMLEDIAVLTGGTVISEERGFSLENTTIEMLGTAEKVTIDKDNTTVVNGAGETAEIQARVNQIKAQIETTT
;
A
#
# COMPACT_ATOMS: atom_id res chain seq x y z
N GLY A 1 30.68 5.27 -4.13
CA GLY A 1 30.35 5.30 -4.07
C GLY A 1 29.85 5.41 -4.05
N THR A 2 30.21 5.54 -4.15
CA THR A 2 29.88 5.62 -4.10
C THR A 2 28.95 5.55 -4.16
N ASP A 3 28.93 5.65 -4.40
CA ASP A 3 28.25 5.61 -4.43
C ASP A 3 27.32 5.28 -4.38
N THR A 4 27.30 5.01 -4.46
CA THR A 4 26.59 4.65 -4.59
C THR A 4 25.51 4.68 -4.23
N TYR A 5 25.24 5.13 -3.86
CA TYR A 5 24.29 5.34 -3.49
C TYR A 5 23.34 5.63 -3.92
N VAL A 6 23.64 6.02 -4.14
CA VAL A 6 23.12 6.26 -5.01
C VAL A 6 21.92 5.90 -5.29
N ASP A 7 21.94 5.37 -5.30
CA ASP A 7 20.98 4.74 -5.55
C ASP A 7 20.17 4.44 -4.55
N VAL A 8 20.09 5.24 -3.75
CA VAL A 8 19.28 5.19 -2.70
C VAL A 8 17.92 5.32 -3.15
N VAL A 9 17.34 4.27 -3.37
CA VAL A 9 16.00 4.17 -3.65
C VAL A 9 15.28 4.50 -2.39
N GLU A 10 14.55 5.55 -2.39
CA GLU A 10 13.72 5.91 -1.27
C GLU A 10 12.55 4.95 -1.24
N GLY A 11 12.63 3.99 -0.33
CA GLY A 11 11.64 2.95 -0.25
C GLY A 11 11.58 2.31 1.11
N MET A 12 10.69 1.34 1.25
CA MET A 12 10.54 0.57 2.48
C MET A 12 10.04 -0.84 2.18
N GLN A 13 10.27 -1.72 3.13
CA GLN A 13 9.74 -3.07 3.07
C GLN A 13 9.12 -3.41 4.41
N PHE A 14 7.96 -4.06 4.40
CA PHE A 14 7.36 -4.56 5.63
C PHE A 14 6.85 -5.99 5.42
N ASP A 15 6.73 -6.72 6.55
CA ASP A 15 6.47 -8.14 6.54
C ASP A 15 4.98 -8.47 6.44
N ARG A 16 4.34 -8.05 5.36
CA ARG A 16 2.97 -8.42 5.02
C ARG A 16 2.92 -8.84 3.56
N GLY A 17 2.39 -10.03 3.32
CA GLY A 17 2.19 -10.53 1.97
C GLY A 17 0.79 -10.23 1.46
N TYR A 18 0.54 -10.59 0.20
CA TYR A 18 -0.79 -10.40 -0.38
C TYR A 18 -1.86 -11.21 0.35
N LEU A 19 -3.06 -10.65 0.43
CA LEU A 19 -4.18 -11.32 1.11
C LEU A 19 -4.76 -12.48 0.29
N SER A 20 -4.44 -12.55 -1.00
CA SER A 20 -4.83 -13.67 -1.86
C SER A 20 -3.75 -13.93 -2.89
N PRO A 21 -3.41 -15.21 -3.14
CA PRO A 21 -2.45 -15.54 -4.20
C PRO A 21 -2.97 -15.19 -5.60
N TYR A 22 -4.26 -14.93 -5.72
CA TYR A 22 -4.84 -14.51 -7.01
C TYR A 22 -4.44 -13.09 -7.40
N PHE A 23 -3.84 -12.32 -6.48
CA PHE A 23 -3.30 -11.00 -6.83
C PHE A 23 -1.96 -11.09 -7.57
N VAL A 24 -1.34 -12.24 -7.63
CA VAL A 24 -0.05 -12.46 -8.29
C VAL A 24 -0.12 -12.06 -9.76
N THR A 25 0.88 -11.31 -10.22
CA THR A 25 1.02 -10.93 -11.63
C THR A 25 2.15 -11.71 -12.31
N ASP A 26 3.15 -12.15 -11.54
CA ASP A 26 4.28 -12.95 -12.03
C ASP A 26 4.21 -14.31 -11.35
N SER A 27 3.68 -15.31 -12.05
CA SER A 27 3.45 -16.62 -11.48
C SER A 27 4.73 -17.41 -11.22
N GLU A 28 5.82 -17.10 -11.92
CA GLU A 28 7.08 -17.78 -11.68
C GLU A 28 7.70 -17.37 -10.36
N LYS A 29 7.64 -16.08 -10.05
CA LYS A 29 8.17 -15.54 -8.80
C LYS A 29 7.14 -15.53 -7.68
N MET A 30 5.89 -15.77 -8.01
CA MET A 30 4.77 -15.64 -7.08
C MET A 30 4.71 -14.26 -6.44
N GLU A 31 4.83 -13.24 -7.29
CA GLU A 31 4.81 -11.83 -6.89
C GLU A 31 3.69 -11.08 -7.57
N ALA A 32 3.16 -10.09 -6.85
CA ALA A 32 2.30 -9.08 -7.44
C ALA A 32 3.16 -7.84 -7.66
N ASP A 33 3.36 -7.46 -8.92
CA ASP A 33 4.14 -6.28 -9.29
C ASP A 33 3.19 -5.20 -9.77
N LEU A 34 3.19 -4.05 -9.10
CA LEU A 34 2.35 -2.92 -9.44
C LEU A 34 3.24 -1.75 -9.88
N GLU A 35 3.06 -1.32 -11.14
CA GLU A 35 3.85 -0.22 -11.70
C GLU A 35 3.10 1.09 -11.52
N THR A 36 3.72 2.07 -10.91
CA THR A 36 3.16 3.39 -10.64
C THR A 36 1.77 3.34 -9.99
N PRO A 37 1.59 2.54 -8.92
CA PRO A 37 0.27 2.38 -8.32
C PRO A 37 -0.15 3.56 -7.49
N TYR A 38 -1.48 3.70 -7.31
CA TYR A 38 -2.03 4.45 -6.20
C TYR A 38 -2.04 3.55 -4.97
N ILE A 39 -1.96 4.16 -3.79
CA ILE A 39 -1.90 3.42 -2.52
C ILE A 39 -2.94 4.00 -1.57
N LEU A 40 -3.89 3.16 -1.17
CA LEU A 40 -4.90 3.53 -0.17
C LEU A 40 -4.42 3.06 1.20
N LEU A 41 -4.40 3.96 2.16
CA LEU A 41 -4.01 3.66 3.54
C LEU A 41 -5.24 3.85 4.43
N TYR A 42 -5.73 2.76 5.00
CA TYR A 42 -6.94 2.78 5.83
C TYR A 42 -6.67 2.08 7.15
N ASP A 43 -7.10 2.67 8.24
CA ASP A 43 -6.77 2.14 9.57
C ASP A 43 -7.79 1.14 10.13
N LYS A 44 -8.76 0.74 9.33
CA LYS A 44 -9.79 -0.22 9.73
C LYS A 44 -9.89 -1.37 8.75
N LYS A 45 -10.77 -2.33 9.09
CA LYS A 45 -11.07 -3.48 8.25
C LYS A 45 -12.04 -3.09 7.14
N ILE A 46 -11.89 -3.68 5.98
CA ILE A 46 -12.79 -3.51 4.84
C ILE A 46 -13.41 -4.87 4.53
N SER A 47 -14.72 -4.99 4.68
CA SER A 47 -15.44 -6.24 4.43
C SER A 47 -16.47 -6.10 3.32
N SER A 48 -16.91 -4.88 3.01
CA SER A 48 -17.94 -4.62 2.00
C SER A 48 -17.36 -3.86 0.82
N MET A 49 -17.67 -4.31 -0.39
CA MET A 49 -17.27 -3.60 -1.62
C MET A 49 -17.85 -2.21 -1.71
N LYS A 50 -19.05 -2.01 -1.14
CA LYS A 50 -19.70 -0.72 -1.11
C LYS A 50 -18.79 0.35 -0.51
N ASP A 51 -17.99 -0.01 0.50
CA ASP A 51 -17.10 0.92 1.16
C ASP A 51 -15.92 1.32 0.27
N LEU A 52 -15.50 0.44 -0.63
CA LEU A 52 -14.36 0.69 -1.53
C LEU A 52 -14.73 1.38 -2.83
N LEU A 53 -15.98 1.29 -3.28
CA LEU A 53 -16.38 1.83 -4.58
C LEU A 53 -15.98 3.29 -4.79
N PRO A 54 -16.13 4.18 -3.80
CA PRO A 54 -15.72 5.59 -3.99
C PRO A 54 -14.24 5.76 -4.34
N VAL A 55 -13.40 4.81 -3.93
CA VAL A 55 -11.97 4.84 -4.24
C VAL A 55 -11.70 4.09 -5.55
N LEU A 56 -12.34 2.95 -5.74
CA LEU A 56 -12.05 2.09 -6.90
C LEU A 56 -12.44 2.73 -8.23
N GLU A 57 -13.58 3.38 -8.29
CA GLU A 57 -14.08 3.95 -9.54
C GLU A 57 -13.14 5.00 -10.13
N PRO A 58 -12.71 6.02 -9.36
CA PRO A 58 -11.77 7.01 -9.91
C PRO A 58 -10.44 6.40 -10.28
N VAL A 59 -9.92 5.46 -9.50
CA VAL A 59 -8.64 4.82 -9.80
C VAL A 59 -8.73 3.98 -11.07
N ALA A 60 -9.81 3.23 -11.23
CA ALA A 60 -10.02 2.41 -12.43
C ALA A 60 -10.01 3.28 -13.69
N GLN A 61 -10.57 4.48 -13.63
CA GLN A 61 -10.58 5.39 -14.75
C GLN A 61 -9.19 5.85 -15.17
N THR A 62 -8.22 5.85 -14.25
CA THR A 62 -6.84 6.25 -14.58
C THR A 62 -6.07 5.14 -15.30
N GLY A 63 -6.53 3.90 -15.22
CA GLY A 63 -5.80 2.75 -15.73
C GLY A 63 -4.63 2.32 -14.88
N LYS A 64 -4.34 3.02 -13.79
CA LYS A 64 -3.22 2.67 -12.89
C LYS A 64 -3.65 1.64 -11.85
N PRO A 65 -2.69 0.84 -11.36
CA PRO A 65 -3.00 -0.12 -10.30
C PRO A 65 -3.33 0.56 -8.97
N LEU A 66 -3.97 -0.19 -8.08
CA LEU A 66 -4.23 0.25 -6.71
C LEU A 66 -3.71 -0.81 -5.74
N LEU A 67 -2.98 -0.35 -4.73
CA LEU A 67 -2.63 -1.17 -3.58
C LEU A 67 -3.48 -0.70 -2.41
N VAL A 68 -4.21 -1.62 -1.79
CA VAL A 68 -4.99 -1.34 -0.59
C VAL A 68 -4.20 -1.85 0.62
N ILE A 69 -3.89 -0.96 1.54
CA ILE A 69 -3.25 -1.30 2.82
C ILE A 69 -4.25 -0.93 3.91
N ALA A 70 -4.81 -1.94 4.56
CA ALA A 70 -5.83 -1.75 5.58
C ALA A 70 -5.58 -2.69 6.75
N GLU A 71 -6.31 -2.50 7.84
CA GLU A 71 -6.22 -3.43 8.98
C GLU A 71 -6.46 -4.86 8.50
N ASP A 72 -7.46 -5.04 7.66
CA ASP A 72 -7.72 -6.31 6.96
C ASP A 72 -8.67 -6.03 5.80
N VAL A 73 -8.68 -6.91 4.80
CA VAL A 73 -9.67 -6.90 3.74
C VAL A 73 -10.18 -8.33 3.63
N ASP A 74 -11.45 -8.54 3.90
CA ASP A 74 -12.02 -9.89 3.92
C ASP A 74 -13.41 -9.95 3.31
N GLY A 75 -14.03 -11.12 3.39
CA GLY A 75 -15.39 -11.34 2.97
C GLY A 75 -15.68 -10.94 1.53
N GLU A 76 -16.80 -10.28 1.34
CA GLU A 76 -17.25 -9.82 0.04
C GLU A 76 -16.24 -8.89 -0.64
N ALA A 77 -15.63 -8.00 0.14
CA ALA A 77 -14.66 -7.06 -0.40
C ALA A 77 -13.48 -7.78 -1.04
N LEU A 78 -12.89 -8.73 -0.31
CA LEU A 78 -11.75 -9.48 -0.84
C LEU A 78 -12.14 -10.31 -2.06
N ALA A 79 -13.29 -11.01 -1.99
CA ALA A 79 -13.75 -11.83 -3.09
C ALA A 79 -13.99 -11.01 -4.36
N THR A 80 -14.59 -9.85 -4.22
CA THR A 80 -14.89 -8.98 -5.38
C THR A 80 -13.60 -8.40 -5.97
N LEU A 81 -12.64 -8.01 -5.15
CA LEU A 81 -11.35 -7.54 -5.65
C LEU A 81 -10.64 -8.63 -6.46
N VAL A 82 -10.65 -9.86 -5.97
CA VAL A 82 -10.05 -10.98 -6.66
C VAL A 82 -10.74 -11.21 -8.01
N VAL A 83 -12.07 -11.22 -8.03
CA VAL A 83 -12.82 -11.44 -9.27
C VAL A 83 -12.49 -10.35 -10.31
N ASN A 84 -12.48 -9.08 -9.89
CA ASN A 84 -12.18 -7.99 -10.82
C ASN A 84 -10.74 -8.04 -11.32
N LYS A 85 -9.81 -8.45 -10.48
CA LYS A 85 -8.42 -8.63 -10.89
C LYS A 85 -8.30 -9.74 -11.95
N LEU A 86 -8.96 -10.88 -11.71
CA LEU A 86 -8.92 -12.02 -12.62
C LEU A 86 -9.58 -11.70 -13.96
N ARG A 87 -10.61 -10.85 -13.96
CA ARG A 87 -11.26 -10.40 -15.19
C ARG A 87 -10.44 -9.35 -15.95
N GLY A 88 -9.38 -8.82 -15.32
CA GLY A 88 -8.58 -7.78 -15.93
C GLY A 88 -9.21 -6.41 -15.91
N SER A 89 -10.34 -6.23 -15.21
CA SER A 89 -11.01 -4.92 -15.16
C SER A 89 -10.37 -3.97 -14.14
N LEU A 90 -9.55 -4.50 -13.24
CA LEU A 90 -8.89 -3.68 -12.23
C LEU A 90 -7.53 -4.31 -11.87
N LYS A 91 -6.49 -3.50 -11.90
CA LYS A 91 -5.16 -3.92 -11.45
C LYS A 91 -5.06 -3.60 -9.98
N ILE A 92 -5.15 -4.63 -9.13
CA ILE A 92 -5.27 -4.39 -7.69
C ILE A 92 -4.58 -5.47 -6.89
N ALA A 93 -4.09 -5.09 -5.72
CA ALA A 93 -3.66 -6.02 -4.69
C ALA A 93 -4.03 -5.43 -3.33
N ALA A 94 -4.14 -6.28 -2.32
CA ALA A 94 -4.45 -5.88 -0.97
C ALA A 94 -3.54 -6.59 0.01
N VAL A 95 -3.08 -5.85 1.02
CA VAL A 95 -2.26 -6.38 2.11
C VAL A 95 -2.75 -5.82 3.43
N LYS A 96 -2.43 -6.49 4.51
CA LYS A 96 -2.69 -5.96 5.85
C LYS A 96 -1.67 -4.89 6.20
N ALA A 97 -2.11 -3.90 6.93
CA ALA A 97 -1.21 -2.90 7.49
C ALA A 97 -0.25 -3.57 8.48
N PRO A 98 1.03 -3.16 8.50
CA PRO A 98 1.98 -3.76 9.42
C PRO A 98 1.76 -3.32 10.86
N GLY A 99 2.17 -4.15 11.80
CA GLY A 99 2.05 -3.86 13.23
C GLY A 99 0.66 -4.10 13.79
N PHE A 100 0.48 -3.71 15.04
CA PHE A 100 -0.79 -3.84 15.78
C PHE A 100 -1.01 -2.60 16.62
N GLY A 101 -2.27 -2.25 16.85
CA GLY A 101 -2.65 -1.14 17.73
C GLY A 101 -2.00 0.18 17.33
N ASP A 102 -1.40 0.87 18.30
CA ASP A 102 -0.77 2.17 18.06
C ASP A 102 0.44 2.07 17.12
N ARG A 103 1.16 0.96 17.17
CA ARG A 103 2.28 0.72 16.24
C ARG A 103 1.79 0.68 14.80
N ARG A 104 0.63 0.07 14.56
CA ARG A 104 0.03 0.04 13.21
C ARG A 104 -0.26 1.44 12.71
N LYS A 105 -0.82 2.29 13.57
CA LYS A 105 -1.10 3.69 13.22
C LYS A 105 0.18 4.42 12.85
N ALA A 106 1.24 4.23 13.63
CA ALA A 106 2.53 4.85 13.36
C ALA A 106 3.12 4.34 12.04
N MET A 107 3.03 3.05 11.77
CA MET A 107 3.55 2.49 10.54
C MET A 107 2.76 2.94 9.31
N LEU A 108 1.44 3.09 9.43
CA LEU A 108 0.63 3.66 8.36
C LEU A 108 1.05 5.10 8.07
N GLU A 109 1.32 5.89 9.10
CA GLU A 109 1.82 7.26 8.92
C GLU A 109 3.18 7.27 8.22
N ASP A 110 4.07 6.34 8.56
CA ASP A 110 5.36 6.22 7.91
C ASP A 110 5.19 5.93 6.41
N ILE A 111 4.25 5.05 6.07
CA ILE A 111 3.96 4.76 4.67
C ILE A 111 3.35 5.98 3.98
N ALA A 112 2.49 6.72 4.69
CA ALA A 112 1.88 7.93 4.15
C ALA A 112 2.94 8.98 3.81
N VAL A 113 3.91 9.19 4.70
CA VAL A 113 5.01 10.13 4.45
C VAL A 113 5.81 9.70 3.22
N LEU A 114 6.17 8.41 3.15
CA LEU A 114 6.96 7.90 2.03
C LEU A 114 6.24 8.06 0.69
N THR A 115 4.94 7.81 0.65
CA THR A 115 4.17 7.76 -0.59
C THR A 115 3.44 9.07 -0.93
N GLY A 116 3.47 10.03 -0.02
CA GLY A 116 2.72 11.27 -0.19
C GLY A 116 1.22 11.12 0.00
N GLY A 117 0.80 10.02 0.65
CA GLY A 117 -0.61 9.74 0.87
C GLY A 117 -1.12 10.26 2.21
N THR A 118 -2.40 10.02 2.46
CA THR A 118 -3.06 10.39 3.71
C THR A 118 -3.63 9.12 4.32
N VAL A 119 -3.38 8.89 5.61
CA VAL A 119 -4.02 7.78 6.31
C VAL A 119 -5.49 8.14 6.49
N ILE A 120 -6.36 7.32 5.94
CA ILE A 120 -7.81 7.52 6.06
C ILE A 120 -8.22 6.99 7.42
N SER A 121 -8.52 7.90 8.33
CA SER A 121 -8.86 7.60 9.70
C SER A 121 -10.07 8.43 10.11
N GLU A 122 -11.11 7.78 10.61
CA GLU A 122 -12.31 8.48 11.04
C GLU A 122 -12.01 9.39 12.23
N GLU A 123 -11.04 9.01 13.07
CA GLU A 123 -10.61 9.84 14.19
C GLU A 123 -10.10 11.20 13.74
N ARG A 124 -9.57 11.27 12.52
CA ARG A 124 -9.05 12.51 11.94
C ARG A 124 -10.06 13.18 10.99
N GLY A 125 -11.27 12.65 10.91
CA GLY A 125 -12.30 13.20 10.05
C GLY A 125 -12.27 12.71 8.62
N PHE A 126 -11.50 11.66 8.32
CA PHE A 126 -11.44 11.08 6.99
C PHE A 126 -12.29 9.81 6.92
N SER A 127 -12.88 9.55 5.75
CA SER A 127 -13.66 8.34 5.52
C SER A 127 -13.40 7.83 4.10
N LEU A 128 -13.66 6.55 3.86
CA LEU A 128 -13.52 5.99 2.51
C LEU A 128 -14.48 6.67 1.54
N GLU A 129 -15.68 6.97 1.99
CA GLU A 129 -16.68 7.62 1.17
C GLU A 129 -16.22 8.98 0.63
N ASN A 130 -15.46 9.70 1.40
CA ASN A 130 -14.97 11.03 1.05
C ASN A 130 -13.52 11.05 0.56
N THR A 131 -12.94 9.89 0.31
CA THR A 131 -11.56 9.79 -0.16
C THR A 131 -11.46 10.14 -1.64
N THR A 132 -10.53 11.02 -1.97
CA THR A 132 -10.25 11.43 -3.35
C THR A 132 -8.89 10.88 -3.80
N ILE A 133 -8.63 10.93 -5.10
CA ILE A 133 -7.35 10.46 -5.65
C ILE A 133 -6.17 11.21 -5.03
N GLU A 134 -6.32 12.50 -4.76
CA GLU A 134 -5.25 13.31 -4.17
C GLU A 134 -4.85 12.85 -2.77
N MET A 135 -5.71 12.10 -2.10
CA MET A 135 -5.42 11.56 -0.76
C MET A 135 -4.69 10.23 -0.82
N LEU A 136 -4.63 9.61 -1.99
CA LEU A 136 -3.93 8.34 -2.16
C LEU A 136 -2.43 8.59 -2.30
N GLY A 137 -1.63 7.65 -1.77
CA GLY A 137 -0.20 7.68 -1.99
C GLY A 137 0.14 7.19 -3.38
N THR A 138 1.39 7.42 -3.79
CA THR A 138 1.91 6.91 -5.06
C THR A 138 3.33 6.41 -4.87
N ALA A 139 3.78 5.55 -5.76
CA ALA A 139 5.13 5.04 -5.76
C ALA A 139 5.52 4.71 -7.20
N GLU A 140 6.80 4.51 -7.45
CA GLU A 140 7.25 4.06 -8.76
C GLU A 140 6.86 2.60 -8.98
N LYS A 141 7.03 1.77 -7.94
CA LYS A 141 6.74 0.35 -8.02
C LYS A 141 6.43 -0.21 -6.64
N VAL A 142 5.53 -1.18 -6.60
CA VAL A 142 5.29 -1.98 -5.40
C VAL A 142 5.39 -3.45 -5.80
N THR A 143 6.14 -4.23 -5.02
CA THR A 143 6.27 -5.67 -5.21
C THR A 143 5.79 -6.37 -3.94
N ILE A 144 4.90 -7.33 -4.10
CA ILE A 144 4.33 -8.07 -2.98
C ILE A 144 4.52 -9.56 -3.23
N ASP A 145 5.13 -10.25 -2.27
CA ASP A 145 5.17 -11.71 -2.31
C ASP A 145 4.31 -12.26 -1.16
N LYS A 146 4.43 -13.53 -0.86
CA LYS A 146 3.60 -14.15 0.18
C LYS A 146 3.91 -13.64 1.59
N ASP A 147 5.08 -13.04 1.78
CA ASP A 147 5.55 -12.63 3.11
C ASP A 147 5.81 -11.14 3.26
N ASN A 148 6.12 -10.44 2.18
CA ASN A 148 6.60 -9.07 2.24
C ASN A 148 5.98 -8.16 1.18
N THR A 149 5.92 -6.87 1.52
CA THR A 149 5.56 -5.80 0.59
C THR A 149 6.72 -4.83 0.52
N THR A 150 7.17 -4.52 -0.69
CA THR A 150 8.26 -3.58 -0.94
C THR A 150 7.74 -2.41 -1.76
N VAL A 151 7.91 -1.19 -1.23
CA VAL A 151 7.51 0.06 -1.90
C VAL A 151 8.79 0.79 -2.32
N VAL A 152 8.86 1.13 -3.60
CA VAL A 152 10.07 1.74 -4.17
C VAL A 152 9.74 3.12 -4.72
N ASN A 153 10.56 4.11 -4.38
CA ASN A 153 10.46 5.49 -4.87
C ASN A 153 9.07 6.10 -4.64
N GLY A 154 8.71 6.28 -3.37
CA GLY A 154 7.49 6.96 -3.01
C GLY A 154 7.52 8.44 -3.41
N ALA A 155 6.36 9.08 -3.46
CA ALA A 155 6.20 10.45 -3.93
C ALA A 155 6.13 11.51 -2.83
N GLY A 156 6.44 11.15 -1.58
CA GLY A 156 6.45 12.11 -0.47
C GLY A 156 7.61 13.10 -0.57
N GLU A 157 7.63 14.11 0.32
CA GLU A 157 8.71 15.09 0.33
C GLU A 157 10.02 14.44 0.77
N THR A 158 11.09 14.73 0.04
CA THR A 158 12.37 14.07 0.20
C THR A 158 12.92 14.09 1.62
N ALA A 159 12.87 15.24 2.29
CA ALA A 159 13.40 15.35 3.65
C ALA A 159 12.62 14.48 4.64
N GLU A 160 11.30 14.45 4.53
CA GLU A 160 10.46 13.64 5.38
C GLU A 160 10.64 12.16 5.08
N ILE A 161 10.76 11.80 3.80
CA ILE A 161 11.00 10.43 3.38
C ILE A 161 12.30 9.91 3.98
N GLN A 162 13.38 10.66 3.89
CA GLN A 162 14.67 10.22 4.41
C GLN A 162 14.63 10.01 5.92
N ALA A 163 13.99 10.91 6.65
CA ALA A 163 13.86 10.78 8.09
C ALA A 163 13.08 9.52 8.46
N ARG A 164 12.00 9.23 7.76
CA ARG A 164 11.17 8.05 8.04
C ARG A 164 11.83 6.75 7.62
N VAL A 165 12.50 6.75 6.47
CA VAL A 165 13.21 5.56 6.00
C VAL A 165 14.32 5.18 6.99
N ASN A 166 15.08 6.14 7.48
CA ASN A 166 16.11 5.89 8.47
C ASN A 166 15.55 5.33 9.77
N GLN A 167 14.40 5.85 10.20
CA GLN A 167 13.73 5.38 11.39
C GLN A 167 13.24 3.93 11.24
N ILE A 168 12.66 3.62 10.08
CA ILE A 168 12.18 2.27 9.78
C ILE A 168 13.34 1.28 9.71
N LYS A 169 14.43 1.65 9.09
CA LYS A 169 15.64 0.81 9.04
C LYS A 169 16.15 0.48 10.44
N ALA A 170 16.22 1.48 11.30
CA ALA A 170 16.65 1.27 12.67
C ALA A 170 15.74 0.27 13.41
N GLN A 171 14.42 0.37 13.21
CA GLN A 171 13.46 -0.55 13.81
C GLN A 171 13.64 -1.98 13.29
N ILE A 172 13.86 -2.12 12.00
CA ILE A 172 14.08 -3.43 11.39
C ILE A 172 15.35 -4.07 11.94
N GLU A 173 16.44 -3.31 12.03
CA GLU A 173 17.69 -3.80 12.56
C GLU A 173 17.58 -4.25 14.01
N THR A 174 16.79 -3.57 14.80
CA THR A 174 16.63 -3.93 16.23
C THR A 174 15.71 -5.12 16.44
N THR A 175 14.89 -5.48 15.46
CA THR A 175 13.98 -6.62 15.59
C THR A 175 14.56 -7.92 15.07
N THR A 176 15.67 -7.86 14.39
CA THR A 176 16.36 -9.04 13.93
C THR A 176 17.40 -9.50 14.94
#